data_263e403ac75dda51ac126996a2c6085e
#
_entry.id   263e403ac75dda51ac126996a2c6085e
#
_cell.length_a   1.000
_cell.length_b   1.000
_cell.length_c   1.000
_cell.angle_alpha   90.00
_cell.angle_beta   90.00
_cell.angle_gamma   90.00
#
_symmetry.space_group_name_H-M   'P 1'
#
loop_
_entity.id
_entity.type
_entity.pdbx_description
1 polymer ?
#
loop_
_entity_poly.entity_id
_entity_poly.type
_entity_poly.pdbx_seq_one_letter_code
_entity_poly.pdbx_strand_id
1 'polypeptide(L)'
;VFLEYVNGLDDSGKAQMYIQMMSIPTEEQLNESVQQSMQGMSRSDMEAAMLQGMTQQMSMSESDVQSYLESMSDDEITDTFTQMMQQQVKAQYAQQVQQKMAAMQPEELLKALNQLLPTLTAEQCANYYDELMQFSDSTYEDNLKALGDIDLDDPASINLYAATFEDKDVIEDAIADY
;
A
#
# COMPACT_ATOMS: atom_id res chain seq x y z
N VAL A 1 -6.15 19.25 -7.66
CA VAL A 1 -5.52 18.54 -6.53
C VAL A 1 -4.24 17.84 -6.97
N PHE A 2 -4.24 16.78 -7.85
CA PHE A 2 -3.00 16.06 -8.24
C PHE A 2 -1.95 17.00 -8.87
N LEU A 3 -2.32 17.80 -9.89
CA LEU A 3 -1.41 18.73 -10.54
C LEU A 3 -0.88 19.83 -9.61
N GLU A 4 -1.70 20.30 -8.68
CA GLU A 4 -1.29 21.29 -7.66
C GLU A 4 -0.25 20.68 -6.71
N TYR A 5 -0.48 19.44 -6.26
CA TYR A 5 0.46 18.70 -5.45
C TYR A 5 1.81 18.54 -6.17
N VAL A 6 1.81 18.04 -7.40
CA VAL A 6 3.04 17.83 -8.17
C VAL A 6 3.78 19.14 -8.42
N ASN A 7 3.06 20.23 -8.72
CA ASN A 7 3.67 21.55 -8.93
C ASN A 7 4.28 22.13 -7.65
N GLY A 8 3.76 21.77 -6.48
CA GLY A 8 4.27 22.19 -5.18
C GLY A 8 5.53 21.45 -4.71
N LEU A 9 5.90 20.34 -5.34
CA LEU A 9 7.11 19.60 -5.02
C LEU A 9 8.38 20.36 -5.43
N ASP A 10 9.48 20.12 -4.71
CA ASP A 10 10.81 20.52 -5.14
C ASP A 10 11.31 19.69 -6.34
N ASP A 11 12.45 20.02 -6.89
CA ASP A 11 13.00 19.37 -8.08
C ASP A 11 13.25 17.87 -7.85
N SER A 12 13.71 17.49 -6.67
CA SER A 12 13.90 16.07 -6.30
C SER A 12 12.59 15.32 -6.21
N GLY A 13 11.60 15.92 -5.56
CA GLY A 13 10.24 15.35 -5.44
C GLY A 13 9.57 15.21 -6.81
N LYS A 14 9.74 16.20 -7.70
CA LYS A 14 9.24 16.14 -9.08
C LYS A 14 9.90 15.03 -9.89
N ALA A 15 11.22 14.86 -9.77
CA ALA A 15 11.92 13.76 -10.44
C ALA A 15 11.43 12.38 -9.96
N GLN A 16 11.27 12.21 -8.64
CA GLN A 16 10.70 11.00 -8.07
C GLN A 16 9.24 10.77 -8.51
N MET A 17 8.42 11.82 -8.51
CA MET A 17 7.03 11.72 -8.95
C MET A 17 6.95 11.26 -10.39
N TYR A 18 7.82 11.76 -11.28
CA TYR A 18 7.87 11.31 -12.67
C TYR A 18 8.16 9.81 -12.77
N ILE A 19 9.14 9.31 -12.01
CA ILE A 19 9.47 7.89 -11.97
C ILE A 19 8.26 7.07 -11.48
N GLN A 20 7.58 7.53 -10.42
CA GLN A 20 6.40 6.86 -9.89
C GLN A 20 5.25 6.83 -10.91
N MET A 21 4.94 7.96 -11.56
CA MET A 21 3.92 8.03 -12.61
C MET A 21 4.21 7.06 -13.75
N MET A 22 5.46 7.04 -14.22
CA MET A 22 5.86 6.14 -15.30
C MET A 22 5.95 4.67 -14.88
N SER A 23 5.96 4.39 -13.57
CA SER A 23 5.96 3.03 -13.02
C SER A 23 4.58 2.39 -12.97
N ILE A 24 3.53 3.14 -13.28
CA ILE A 24 2.16 2.63 -13.39
C ILE A 24 1.92 2.21 -14.85
N PRO A 25 1.67 0.91 -15.13
CA PRO A 25 1.31 0.47 -16.47
C PRO A 25 -0.09 1.02 -16.85
N THR A 26 -0.30 1.26 -18.13
CA THR A 26 -1.66 1.56 -18.61
C THR A 26 -2.55 0.32 -18.46
N GLU A 27 -3.87 0.51 -18.38
CA GLU A 27 -4.83 -0.61 -18.32
C GLU A 27 -4.67 -1.56 -19.50
N GLU A 28 -4.41 -1.04 -20.70
CA GLU A 28 -4.18 -1.84 -21.90
C GLU A 28 -2.93 -2.72 -21.73
N GLN A 29 -1.79 -2.14 -21.29
CA GLN A 29 -0.55 -2.89 -21.04
C GLN A 29 -0.73 -3.94 -19.95
N LEU A 30 -1.48 -3.59 -18.88
CA LEU A 30 -1.77 -4.51 -17.79
C LEU A 30 -2.61 -5.68 -18.26
N ASN A 31 -3.70 -5.40 -18.96
CA ASN A 31 -4.61 -6.42 -19.47
C ASN A 31 -3.95 -7.32 -20.51
N GLU A 32 -3.17 -6.77 -21.45
CA GLU A 32 -2.41 -7.57 -22.41
C GLU A 32 -1.40 -8.51 -21.73
N SER A 33 -0.65 -7.99 -20.75
CA SER A 33 0.35 -8.78 -20.04
C SER A 33 -0.28 -9.90 -19.21
N VAL A 34 -1.41 -9.62 -18.56
CA VAL A 34 -2.18 -10.62 -17.80
C VAL A 34 -2.77 -11.68 -18.73
N GLN A 35 -3.44 -11.27 -19.82
CA GLN A 35 -3.97 -12.20 -20.81
C GLN A 35 -2.89 -13.10 -21.40
N GLN A 36 -1.73 -12.53 -21.74
CA GLN A 36 -0.63 -13.31 -22.28
C GLN A 36 -0.10 -14.31 -21.26
N SER A 37 -0.03 -13.93 -19.99
CA SER A 37 0.44 -14.82 -18.91
C SER A 37 -0.56 -15.94 -18.61
N MET A 38 -1.85 -15.68 -18.76
CA MET A 38 -2.92 -16.67 -18.52
C MET A 38 -3.22 -17.55 -19.73
N GLN A 39 -2.67 -17.21 -20.90
CA GLN A 39 -2.97 -17.93 -22.13
C GLN A 39 -2.55 -19.40 -22.05
N GLY A 40 -3.52 -20.29 -22.14
CA GLY A 40 -3.28 -21.75 -22.12
C GLY A 40 -3.16 -22.36 -20.72
N MET A 41 -3.33 -21.57 -19.66
CA MET A 41 -3.36 -22.08 -18.28
C MET A 41 -4.68 -22.79 -18.01
N SER A 42 -4.61 -23.96 -17.41
CA SER A 42 -5.75 -24.68 -16.86
C SER A 42 -6.04 -24.22 -15.42
N ARG A 43 -7.24 -24.58 -14.90
CA ARG A 43 -7.55 -24.38 -13.47
C ARG A 43 -6.45 -24.93 -12.57
N SER A 44 -5.98 -26.15 -12.83
CA SER A 44 -4.93 -26.78 -12.03
C SER A 44 -3.60 -26.02 -12.06
N ASP A 45 -3.27 -25.38 -13.20
CA ASP A 45 -2.05 -24.55 -13.29
C ASP A 45 -2.19 -23.27 -12.45
N MET A 46 -3.38 -22.66 -12.46
CA MET A 46 -3.68 -21.48 -11.64
C MET A 46 -3.66 -21.82 -10.15
N GLU A 47 -4.31 -22.91 -9.74
CA GLU A 47 -4.30 -23.40 -8.35
C GLU A 47 -2.86 -23.68 -7.85
N ALA A 48 -2.04 -24.33 -8.67
CA ALA A 48 -0.65 -24.63 -8.30
C ALA A 48 0.19 -23.34 -8.12
N ALA A 49 -0.01 -22.35 -8.99
CA ALA A 49 0.67 -21.06 -8.87
C ALA A 49 0.19 -20.25 -7.65
N MET A 50 -1.12 -20.26 -7.38
CA MET A 50 -1.71 -19.62 -6.19
C MET A 50 -1.22 -20.29 -4.91
N LEU A 51 -1.19 -21.63 -4.85
CA LEU A 51 -0.67 -22.39 -3.71
C LEU A 51 0.76 -21.97 -3.37
N GLN A 52 1.62 -21.90 -4.38
CA GLN A 52 3.00 -21.47 -4.21
C GLN A 52 3.12 -20.02 -3.72
N GLY A 53 2.33 -19.11 -4.29
CA GLY A 53 2.33 -17.69 -3.92
C GLY A 53 1.83 -17.46 -2.49
N MET A 54 0.69 -18.07 -2.13
CA MET A 54 0.07 -17.90 -0.82
C MET A 54 0.89 -18.52 0.32
N THR A 55 1.48 -19.70 0.12
CA THR A 55 2.38 -20.30 1.12
C THR A 55 3.62 -19.47 1.39
N GLN A 56 4.20 -18.85 0.36
CA GLN A 56 5.40 -18.03 0.52
C GLN A 56 5.11 -16.66 1.15
N GLN A 57 3.98 -16.03 0.80
CA GLN A 57 3.67 -14.68 1.24
C GLN A 57 2.91 -14.61 2.56
N MET A 58 1.99 -15.55 2.81
CA MET A 58 1.08 -15.51 3.95
C MET A 58 1.49 -16.42 5.12
N SER A 59 2.56 -17.18 4.99
CA SER A 59 2.99 -18.17 6.01
C SER A 59 1.86 -19.16 6.40
N MET A 60 0.93 -19.41 5.50
CA MET A 60 -0.14 -20.39 5.68
C MET A 60 0.40 -21.81 5.41
N SER A 61 -0.21 -22.81 6.04
CA SER A 61 0.16 -24.18 5.71
C SER A 61 -0.34 -24.55 4.31
N GLU A 62 0.43 -25.37 3.59
CA GLU A 62 0.07 -25.84 2.25
C GLU A 62 -1.30 -26.53 2.23
N SER A 63 -1.61 -27.29 3.29
CA SER A 63 -2.89 -27.98 3.47
C SER A 63 -4.09 -27.03 3.59
N ASP A 64 -3.91 -25.93 4.32
CA ASP A 64 -5.00 -24.94 4.50
C ASP A 64 -5.27 -24.19 3.21
N VAL A 65 -4.20 -23.79 2.49
CA VAL A 65 -4.32 -23.12 1.19
C VAL A 65 -4.96 -24.07 0.16
N GLN A 66 -4.55 -25.34 0.13
CA GLN A 66 -5.13 -26.32 -0.79
C GLN A 66 -6.63 -26.52 -0.53
N SER A 67 -7.03 -26.68 0.74
CA SER A 67 -8.43 -26.81 1.12
C SER A 67 -9.26 -25.58 0.74
N TYR A 68 -8.67 -24.39 0.87
CA TYR A 68 -9.30 -23.14 0.47
C TYR A 68 -9.52 -23.10 -1.06
N LEU A 69 -8.49 -23.39 -1.84
CA LEU A 69 -8.57 -23.39 -3.32
C LEU A 69 -9.57 -24.43 -3.84
N GLU A 70 -9.62 -25.63 -3.24
CA GLU A 70 -10.58 -26.69 -3.57
C GLU A 70 -12.04 -26.26 -3.31
N SER A 71 -12.28 -25.33 -2.39
CA SER A 71 -13.62 -24.81 -2.10
C SER A 71 -14.09 -23.73 -3.07
N MET A 72 -13.20 -23.17 -3.89
CA MET A 72 -13.51 -22.10 -4.84
C MET A 72 -14.07 -22.64 -6.15
N SER A 73 -15.00 -21.91 -6.76
CA SER A 73 -15.47 -22.17 -8.11
C SER A 73 -14.41 -21.80 -9.17
N ASP A 74 -14.62 -22.24 -10.42
CA ASP A 74 -13.72 -21.92 -11.53
C ASP A 74 -13.61 -20.42 -11.77
N ASP A 75 -14.71 -19.69 -11.64
CA ASP A 75 -14.76 -18.23 -11.80
C ASP A 75 -13.98 -17.54 -10.67
N GLU A 76 -14.15 -17.96 -9.41
CA GLU A 76 -13.42 -17.40 -8.26
C GLU A 76 -11.92 -17.66 -8.36
N ILE A 77 -11.50 -18.84 -8.81
CA ILE A 77 -10.07 -19.15 -9.08
C ILE A 77 -9.54 -18.21 -10.16
N THR A 78 -10.27 -18.07 -11.27
CA THR A 78 -9.86 -17.22 -12.39
C THR A 78 -9.75 -15.76 -11.97
N ASP A 79 -10.74 -15.24 -11.25
CA ASP A 79 -10.74 -13.84 -10.77
C ASP A 79 -9.61 -13.57 -9.77
N THR A 80 -9.45 -14.46 -8.78
CA THR A 80 -8.40 -14.32 -7.78
C THR A 80 -7.00 -14.42 -8.40
N PHE A 81 -6.81 -15.36 -9.32
CA PHE A 81 -5.57 -15.52 -10.06
C PHE A 81 -5.28 -14.30 -10.93
N THR A 82 -6.29 -13.76 -11.61
CA THR A 82 -6.19 -12.53 -12.42
C THR A 82 -5.72 -11.35 -11.55
N GLN A 83 -6.31 -11.16 -10.38
CA GLN A 83 -5.90 -10.11 -9.45
C GLN A 83 -4.45 -10.29 -8.98
N MET A 84 -4.05 -11.51 -8.65
CA MET A 84 -2.67 -11.83 -8.27
C MET A 84 -1.69 -11.53 -9.41
N MET A 85 -2.03 -11.91 -10.63
CA MET A 85 -1.23 -11.63 -11.82
C MET A 85 -1.12 -10.12 -12.11
N GLN A 86 -2.21 -9.36 -11.94
CA GLN A 86 -2.19 -7.91 -12.08
C GLN A 86 -1.20 -7.26 -11.10
N GLN A 87 -1.19 -7.68 -9.84
CA GLN A 87 -0.24 -7.18 -8.84
C GLN A 87 1.20 -7.53 -9.23
N GLN A 88 1.44 -8.74 -9.68
CA GLN A 88 2.77 -9.18 -10.11
C GLN A 88 3.26 -8.40 -11.34
N VAL A 89 2.40 -8.21 -12.35
CA VAL A 89 2.73 -7.42 -13.54
C VAL A 89 3.02 -5.96 -13.18
N LYS A 90 2.19 -5.33 -12.32
CA LYS A 90 2.42 -3.96 -11.82
C LYS A 90 3.79 -3.87 -11.15
N ALA A 91 4.13 -4.81 -10.26
CA ALA A 91 5.41 -4.82 -9.53
C ALA A 91 6.61 -4.98 -10.48
N GLN A 92 6.53 -5.92 -11.43
CA GLN A 92 7.61 -6.14 -12.41
C GLN A 92 7.80 -4.93 -13.33
N TYR A 93 6.69 -4.34 -13.81
CA TYR A 93 6.73 -3.14 -14.64
C TYR A 93 7.38 -1.97 -13.90
N ALA A 94 6.95 -1.72 -12.67
CA ALA A 94 7.52 -0.66 -11.82
C ALA A 94 9.04 -0.87 -11.62
N GLN A 95 9.48 -2.08 -11.34
CA GLN A 95 10.89 -2.41 -11.17
C GLN A 95 11.70 -2.16 -12.46
N GLN A 96 11.17 -2.55 -13.62
CA GLN A 96 11.82 -2.30 -14.91
C GLN A 96 11.94 -0.81 -15.21
N VAL A 97 10.89 -0.04 -14.96
CA VAL A 97 10.90 1.42 -15.16
C VAL A 97 11.90 2.08 -14.23
N GLN A 98 11.89 1.74 -12.94
CA GLN A 98 12.85 2.27 -11.97
C GLN A 98 14.29 2.00 -12.39
N GLN A 99 14.61 0.78 -12.83
CA GLN A 99 15.96 0.44 -13.32
C GLN A 99 16.36 1.28 -14.55
N LYS A 100 15.44 1.46 -15.50
CA LYS A 100 15.71 2.25 -16.70
C LYS A 100 15.91 3.74 -16.37
N MET A 101 15.11 4.28 -15.44
CA MET A 101 15.15 5.69 -15.07
C MET A 101 16.24 6.04 -14.06
N ALA A 102 16.73 5.06 -13.28
CA ALA A 102 17.85 5.26 -12.35
C ALA A 102 19.15 5.74 -13.02
N ALA A 103 19.29 5.51 -14.33
CA ALA A 103 20.44 5.97 -15.12
C ALA A 103 20.25 7.40 -15.70
N MET A 104 19.05 7.99 -15.59
CA MET A 104 18.75 9.33 -16.13
C MET A 104 19.16 10.42 -15.13
N GLN A 105 19.58 11.57 -15.66
CA GLN A 105 19.88 12.72 -14.81
C GLN A 105 18.59 13.37 -14.28
N PRO A 106 18.59 13.93 -13.06
CA PRO A 106 17.40 14.56 -12.49
C PRO A 106 16.79 15.65 -13.38
N GLU A 107 17.63 16.42 -14.07
CA GLU A 107 17.21 17.48 -14.99
C GLU A 107 16.44 16.94 -16.20
N GLU A 108 16.80 15.75 -16.68
CA GLU A 108 16.09 15.08 -17.77
C GLU A 108 14.72 14.60 -17.34
N LEU A 109 14.62 14.04 -16.12
CA LEU A 109 13.36 13.61 -15.51
C LEU A 109 12.40 14.80 -15.29
N LEU A 110 12.93 15.92 -14.77
CA LEU A 110 12.17 17.17 -14.61
C LEU A 110 11.64 17.71 -15.92
N LYS A 111 12.49 17.73 -16.96
CA LYS A 111 12.08 18.17 -18.29
C LYS A 111 10.98 17.29 -18.85
N ALA A 112 11.11 15.98 -18.70
CA ALA A 112 10.11 15.02 -19.15
C ALA A 112 8.78 15.18 -18.38
N LEU A 113 8.81 15.36 -17.06
CA LEU A 113 7.62 15.65 -16.27
C LEU A 113 6.92 16.93 -16.73
N ASN A 114 7.67 18.02 -16.88
CA ASN A 114 7.11 19.31 -17.32
C ASN A 114 6.49 19.26 -18.73
N GLN A 115 6.95 18.34 -19.57
CA GLN A 115 6.34 18.09 -20.87
C GLN A 115 5.10 17.22 -20.77
N LEU A 116 5.05 16.29 -19.83
CA LEU A 116 3.95 15.37 -19.63
C LEU A 116 2.74 16.04 -18.94
N LEU A 117 2.96 16.81 -17.87
CA LEU A 117 1.88 17.38 -17.06
C LEU A 117 0.80 18.13 -17.86
N PRO A 118 1.13 18.98 -18.85
CA PRO A 118 0.12 19.70 -19.63
C PRO A 118 -0.69 18.79 -20.56
N THR A 119 -0.23 17.56 -20.83
CA THR A 119 -0.89 16.61 -21.73
C THR A 119 -1.82 15.64 -21.02
N LEU A 120 -1.79 15.62 -19.67
CA LEU A 120 -2.60 14.72 -18.90
C LEU A 120 -4.09 15.07 -18.99
N THR A 121 -4.91 14.04 -19.22
CA THR A 121 -6.36 14.16 -19.14
C THR A 121 -6.82 14.16 -17.68
N ALA A 122 -8.08 14.56 -17.44
CA ALA A 122 -8.68 14.53 -16.10
C ALA A 122 -8.74 13.08 -15.56
N GLU A 123 -9.00 12.11 -16.42
CA GLU A 123 -9.02 10.68 -16.07
C GLU A 123 -7.64 10.17 -15.66
N GLN A 124 -6.61 10.51 -16.43
CA GLN A 124 -5.23 10.16 -16.07
C GLN A 124 -4.79 10.80 -14.75
N CYS A 125 -5.17 12.07 -14.53
CA CYS A 125 -4.90 12.74 -13.24
C CYS A 125 -5.63 12.06 -12.06
N ALA A 126 -6.85 11.57 -12.26
CA ALA A 126 -7.59 10.82 -11.24
C ALA A 126 -6.91 9.48 -10.95
N ASN A 127 -6.52 8.74 -11.99
CA ASN A 127 -5.81 7.48 -11.83
C ASN A 127 -4.47 7.64 -11.08
N TYR A 128 -3.66 8.66 -11.44
CA TYR A 128 -2.44 8.95 -10.69
C TYR A 128 -2.71 9.39 -9.26
N TYR A 129 -3.82 10.10 -9.02
CA TYR A 129 -4.22 10.47 -7.67
C TYR A 129 -4.52 9.23 -6.84
N ASP A 130 -5.32 8.31 -7.34
CA ASP A 130 -5.73 7.09 -6.64
C ASP A 130 -4.56 6.11 -6.42
N GLU A 131 -3.67 5.98 -7.40
CA GLU A 131 -2.54 5.03 -7.33
C GLU A 131 -1.34 5.57 -6.53
N LEU A 132 -1.08 6.89 -6.55
CA LEU A 132 0.13 7.48 -5.96
C LEU A 132 -0.10 8.27 -4.68
N MET A 133 -1.29 8.85 -4.51
CA MET A 133 -1.60 9.68 -3.36
C MET A 133 -2.37 8.88 -2.31
N GLN A 134 -1.70 7.90 -1.72
CA GLN A 134 -2.24 7.20 -0.56
C GLN A 134 -2.13 8.12 0.66
N PHE A 135 -3.21 8.78 0.99
CA PHE A 135 -3.28 9.52 2.26
C PHE A 135 -3.41 8.50 3.40
N SER A 136 -2.68 8.77 4.47
CA SER A 136 -2.88 8.04 5.72
C SER A 136 -4.31 8.28 6.20
N ASP A 137 -5.00 7.22 6.61
CA ASP A 137 -6.31 7.30 7.28
C ASP A 137 -6.20 7.90 8.69
N SER A 138 -4.98 8.23 9.14
CA SER A 138 -4.75 8.82 10.45
C SER A 138 -5.36 10.23 10.53
N THR A 139 -6.13 10.43 11.58
CA THR A 139 -6.71 11.74 11.90
C THR A 139 -5.64 12.70 12.43
N TYR A 140 -6.00 13.98 12.55
CA TYR A 140 -5.14 14.96 13.22
C TYR A 140 -4.79 14.53 14.65
N GLU A 141 -5.77 13.98 15.39
CA GLU A 141 -5.59 13.47 16.75
C GLU A 141 -4.65 12.26 16.80
N ASP A 142 -4.75 11.32 15.84
CA ASP A 142 -3.82 10.19 15.75
C ASP A 142 -2.39 10.66 15.51
N ASN A 143 -2.22 11.68 14.66
CA ASN A 143 -0.92 12.26 14.38
C ASN A 143 -0.34 13.00 15.59
N LEU A 144 -1.17 13.73 16.35
CA LEU A 144 -0.76 14.37 17.60
C LEU A 144 -0.31 13.33 18.63
N LYS A 145 -1.08 12.25 18.84
CA LYS A 145 -0.70 11.14 19.73
C LYS A 145 0.62 10.49 19.31
N ALA A 146 0.81 10.26 18.01
CA ALA A 146 2.07 9.72 17.47
C ALA A 146 3.27 10.66 17.69
N LEU A 147 3.03 11.97 17.75
CA LEU A 147 4.05 12.99 18.07
C LEU A 147 4.27 13.18 19.58
N GLY A 148 3.55 12.43 20.43
CA GLY A 148 3.69 12.47 21.87
C GLY A 148 2.75 13.44 22.58
N ASP A 149 1.70 13.90 21.92
CA ASP A 149 0.61 14.61 22.57
C ASP A 149 -0.14 13.65 23.51
N ILE A 150 -0.31 14.08 24.76
CA ILE A 150 -0.92 13.29 25.82
C ILE A 150 -2.26 13.91 26.18
N ASP A 151 -3.35 13.14 25.98
CA ASP A 151 -4.65 13.50 26.52
C ASP A 151 -4.66 13.26 28.04
N LEU A 152 -4.74 14.34 28.80
CA LEU A 152 -4.76 14.29 30.27
C LEU A 152 -6.10 13.76 30.81
N ASP A 153 -7.17 13.81 29.99
CA ASP A 153 -8.50 13.32 30.37
C ASP A 153 -8.68 11.82 30.06
N ASP A 154 -7.80 11.25 29.18
CA ASP A 154 -7.77 9.82 28.83
C ASP A 154 -6.32 9.26 28.93
N PRO A 155 -5.73 9.22 30.13
CA PRO A 155 -4.36 8.75 30.31
C PRO A 155 -4.27 7.22 30.14
N ALA A 156 -3.27 6.76 29.36
CA ALA A 156 -3.02 5.31 29.17
C ALA A 156 -2.58 4.61 30.47
N SER A 157 -2.04 5.35 31.45
CA SER A 157 -1.68 4.85 32.78
C SER A 157 -1.58 6.00 33.78
N ILE A 158 -1.99 5.74 35.01
CA ILE A 158 -1.86 6.65 36.14
C ILE A 158 -0.97 5.98 37.17
N ASN A 159 0.13 6.63 37.55
CA ASN A 159 0.99 6.17 38.63
C ASN A 159 0.72 6.98 39.90
N LEU A 160 0.24 6.32 40.92
CA LEU A 160 0.01 6.93 42.23
C LEU A 160 1.14 6.56 43.18
N TYR A 161 1.70 7.54 43.87
CA TYR A 161 2.77 7.36 44.85
C TYR A 161 2.25 7.77 46.22
N ALA A 162 2.16 6.78 47.12
CA ALA A 162 1.80 7.01 48.51
C ALA A 162 3.00 7.62 49.28
N ALA A 163 2.78 8.61 50.15
CA ALA A 163 3.81 9.19 50.97
C ALA A 163 4.09 8.31 52.23
N THR A 164 3.09 7.58 52.70
CA THR A 164 3.14 6.64 53.84
C THR A 164 2.49 5.32 53.52
N PHE A 165 2.69 4.31 54.35
CA PHE A 165 2.00 3.01 54.21
C PHE A 165 0.48 3.13 54.42
N GLU A 166 0.05 4.02 55.33
CA GLU A 166 -1.35 4.31 55.59
C GLU A 166 -2.02 4.94 54.38
N ASP A 167 -1.34 5.87 53.69
CA ASP A 167 -1.81 6.50 52.45
C ASP A 167 -1.93 5.48 51.30
N LYS A 168 -1.06 4.45 51.30
CA LYS A 168 -1.13 3.35 50.32
C LYS A 168 -2.44 2.58 50.47
N ASP A 169 -2.84 2.20 51.71
CA ASP A 169 -4.06 1.48 51.95
C ASP A 169 -5.29 2.29 51.54
N VAL A 170 -5.29 3.61 51.79
CA VAL A 170 -6.36 4.51 51.34
C VAL A 170 -6.47 4.58 49.83
N ILE A 171 -5.34 4.58 49.10
CA ILE A 171 -5.32 4.57 47.66
C ILE A 171 -5.85 3.23 47.10
N GLU A 172 -5.44 2.09 47.71
CA GLU A 172 -5.92 0.76 47.30
C GLU A 172 -7.45 0.64 47.52
N ASP A 173 -7.97 1.12 48.64
CA ASP A 173 -9.42 1.12 48.93
C ASP A 173 -10.19 2.01 47.90
N ALA A 174 -9.65 3.21 47.58
CA ALA A 174 -10.28 4.09 46.64
C ALA A 174 -10.31 3.51 45.20
N ILE A 175 -9.28 2.75 44.79
CA ILE A 175 -9.23 2.05 43.51
C ILE A 175 -10.21 0.87 43.47
N ALA A 176 -10.39 0.19 44.60
CA ALA A 176 -11.30 -0.96 44.69
C ALA A 176 -12.79 -0.55 44.66
N ASP A 177 -13.10 0.67 45.09
CA ASP A 177 -14.46 1.22 45.09
C ASP A 177 -14.87 1.85 43.72
N TYR A 178 -13.92 2.05 42.78
CA TYR A 178 -14.16 2.58 41.43
C TYR A 178 -14.48 1.48 40.44
#